data_b0bfb2b0c9f2523afb70def78645f71a
#
_entry.id   b0bfb2b0c9f2523afb70def78645f71a
#
_cell.length_a   1.000
_cell.length_b   1.000
_cell.length_c   1.000
_cell.angle_alpha   90.00
_cell.angle_beta   90.00
_cell.angle_gamma   90.00
#
_symmetry.space_group_name_H-M   'P 1'
#
loop_
_entity.id
_entity.type
_entity.pdbx_description
1 polymer ?
#
loop_
_entity_poly.entity_id
_entity_poly.type
_entity_poly.pdbx_seq_one_letter_code
_entity_poly.pdbx_strand_id
1 'polypeptide(L)'
;MKHDIKHLLAGTILATLFLPLNAQERESSVTRYPGGFDFDLRHVRTDMSRETFSEESLMFEVNKKAGNDVVEVSVPDDSFVKDSTLYIPSTVMHNGRQYRVVAIRQWGLAGCMGIRRIIIGEGVKAIYERAFLMCANLESVSIPRSMEVIAEAVFYGCERLRHITVEEGNEQLDSRNGCNAVIDKDNLLIAGCSATVIPSDVEGIFPGAFAGCFALEHIDIPDGVEDIGRWAFGSCHRLKSISLPPSLDNIGDYAFEDCTSLESIRIPREVCGVGDFAFARCTALSRIEVDRRNKHFDSRHNCNALIMKEDSSLVAGCRNSFIPEGVKSISRGSFCGIPVSHIRIPRSVEHIEREAFLGMKSCVSIAVAPGNPVFSSPEGSNALLETASMTLRLGCQNTVIPAGTKRIGDYAFHEGKLPVGLNIPEGVMEIGEEAFCRSEGLWYLLLPRSLKKIGDAAFASCHTLEGIVVQGNTDDIELGWRVFRGTPCAEHDFIKKWEEKKAPRMWYEKAE
;
A
#
# COMPACT_ATOMS: atom_id res chain seq x y z
N MET A 1 -10.60 -14.33 -28.74
CA MET A 1 -9.90 -14.98 -27.63
C MET A 1 -8.93 -14.00 -26.94
N LYS A 2 -9.31 -12.72 -26.80
CA LYS A 2 -8.50 -11.67 -26.13
C LYS A 2 -9.19 -11.10 -24.86
N HIS A 3 -10.22 -11.79 -24.32
CA HIS A 3 -11.03 -11.24 -23.22
C HIS A 3 -11.00 -12.05 -21.90
N ASP A 4 -10.28 -13.17 -21.82
CA ASP A 4 -10.43 -14.06 -20.64
C ASP A 4 -9.30 -14.00 -19.62
N ILE A 5 -8.28 -13.14 -19.79
CA ILE A 5 -7.20 -12.97 -18.79
C ILE A 5 -7.58 -11.98 -17.68
N LYS A 6 -8.63 -11.17 -17.90
CA LYS A 6 -9.09 -10.14 -16.93
C LYS A 6 -9.72 -10.68 -15.64
N HIS A 7 -10.03 -11.96 -15.52
CA HIS A 7 -10.78 -12.50 -14.37
C HIS A 7 -10.04 -13.49 -13.46
N LEU A 8 -8.82 -13.88 -13.77
CA LEU A 8 -8.14 -14.93 -12.97
C LEU A 8 -7.17 -14.40 -11.87
N LEU A 9 -6.86 -13.11 -11.85
CA LEU A 9 -5.89 -12.53 -10.89
C LEU A 9 -6.51 -11.59 -9.84
N ALA A 10 -7.79 -11.31 -9.90
CA ALA A 10 -8.45 -10.35 -8.99
C ALA A 10 -8.88 -10.92 -7.63
N GLY A 11 -8.70 -12.22 -7.37
CA GLY A 11 -9.33 -12.90 -6.25
C GLY A 11 -8.47 -13.20 -5.01
N THR A 12 -7.16 -13.01 -5.05
CA THR A 12 -6.31 -13.67 -4.02
C THR A 12 -5.43 -12.74 -3.17
N ILE A 13 -5.41 -11.43 -3.37
CA ILE A 13 -4.40 -10.54 -2.73
C ILE A 13 -4.96 -9.62 -1.65
N LEU A 14 -6.27 -9.50 -1.47
CA LEU A 14 -6.83 -8.69 -0.37
C LEU A 14 -6.76 -9.37 1.01
N ALA A 15 -6.40 -10.66 1.08
CA ALA A 15 -6.34 -11.42 2.34
C ALA A 15 -4.96 -11.44 3.01
N THR A 16 -3.89 -10.96 2.40
CA THR A 16 -2.52 -11.10 2.90
C THR A 16 -1.93 -9.86 3.57
N LEU A 17 -2.63 -8.73 3.61
CA LEU A 17 -2.20 -7.55 4.38
C LEU A 17 -2.57 -7.61 5.87
N PHE A 18 -3.31 -8.64 6.30
CA PHE A 18 -3.74 -8.85 7.70
C PHE A 18 -3.53 -10.30 8.12
N LEU A 19 -2.27 -10.70 8.36
CA LEU A 19 -2.00 -11.93 9.08
C LEU A 19 -1.79 -11.64 10.58
N PRO A 20 -2.36 -12.45 11.47
CA PRO A 20 -2.27 -12.24 12.92
C PRO A 20 -0.89 -12.58 13.46
N LEU A 21 -0.35 -11.65 14.24
CA LEU A 21 0.88 -11.79 15.00
C LEU A 21 0.56 -12.42 16.36
N ASN A 22 1.06 -13.61 16.62
CA ASN A 22 1.12 -14.16 17.97
C ASN A 22 2.34 -13.63 18.71
N ALA A 23 2.08 -13.22 19.95
CA ALA A 23 3.03 -12.60 20.85
C ALA A 23 4.07 -13.61 21.36
N GLN A 24 5.34 -13.23 21.33
CA GLN A 24 6.27 -13.32 22.46
C GLN A 24 7.51 -12.49 22.22
N GLU A 25 7.86 -11.77 23.24
CA GLU A 25 8.82 -10.70 23.41
C GLU A 25 10.24 -10.95 22.87
N ARG A 26 10.84 -9.94 22.21
CA ARG A 26 12.13 -9.35 22.57
C ARG A 26 12.39 -8.07 21.79
N GLU A 27 13.04 -7.11 22.43
CA GLU A 27 13.32 -5.73 22.06
C GLU A 27 13.63 -5.46 20.58
N SER A 28 13.01 -4.42 20.08
CA SER A 28 12.83 -4.09 18.69
C SER A 28 14.01 -3.36 18.05
N SER A 29 14.40 -3.82 16.91
CA SER A 29 14.93 -2.96 15.86
C SER A 29 13.87 -2.81 14.76
N VAL A 30 12.89 -1.97 14.98
CA VAL A 30 11.94 -1.56 13.92
C VAL A 30 12.66 -0.56 13.05
N THR A 31 13.07 -0.97 11.87
CA THR A 31 13.56 -0.06 10.84
C THR A 31 12.36 0.62 10.21
N ARG A 32 12.14 1.91 10.50
CA ARG A 32 11.11 2.73 9.86
C ARG A 32 11.54 3.04 8.43
N TYR A 33 10.79 2.55 7.46
CA TYR A 33 10.98 2.90 6.06
C TYR A 33 10.08 4.09 5.66
N PRO A 34 10.57 4.97 4.77
CA PRO A 34 9.72 5.99 4.18
C PRO A 34 8.55 5.33 3.43
N GLY A 35 7.31 5.71 3.77
CA GLY A 35 6.10 5.10 3.18
C GLY A 35 5.17 4.43 4.19
N GLY A 36 5.51 4.44 5.49
CA GLY A 36 4.59 4.02 6.55
C GLY A 36 4.38 2.51 6.71
N PHE A 37 5.18 1.68 6.02
CA PHE A 37 5.20 0.24 6.26
C PHE A 37 6.14 -0.09 7.43
N ASP A 38 5.59 -0.43 8.59
CA ASP A 38 6.31 -1.10 9.65
C ASP A 38 6.54 -2.55 9.24
N PHE A 39 7.62 -2.81 8.51
CA PHE A 39 7.98 -4.16 8.10
C PHE A 39 8.89 -4.78 9.17
N ASP A 40 8.35 -5.75 9.90
CA ASP A 40 9.12 -6.59 10.82
C ASP A 40 9.55 -7.87 10.10
N LEU A 41 10.81 -7.90 9.66
CA LEU A 41 11.42 -9.07 9.00
C LEU A 41 11.31 -10.37 9.84
N ARG A 42 11.10 -10.26 11.17
CA ARG A 42 10.98 -11.41 12.08
C ARG A 42 9.70 -12.23 11.88
N HIS A 43 8.75 -11.77 11.05
CA HIS A 43 7.48 -12.46 10.81
C HIS A 43 7.44 -13.32 9.55
N VAL A 44 8.53 -13.38 8.79
CA VAL A 44 8.71 -14.40 7.75
C VAL A 44 9.10 -15.72 8.42
N ARG A 45 8.28 -16.20 9.36
CA ARG A 45 8.51 -17.51 9.95
C ARG A 45 8.21 -18.58 8.90
N THR A 46 9.23 -19.37 8.61
CA THR A 46 9.09 -20.67 7.98
C THR A 46 8.01 -21.47 8.72
N ASP A 47 7.05 -21.97 7.97
CA ASP A 47 6.13 -22.97 8.49
C ASP A 47 6.97 -24.17 8.98
N MET A 48 7.10 -24.31 10.29
CA MET A 48 7.92 -25.35 10.95
C MET A 48 7.48 -26.79 10.59
N SER A 49 6.35 -26.96 9.89
CA SER A 49 5.89 -28.24 9.37
C SER A 49 6.62 -28.68 8.10
N ARG A 50 7.46 -27.82 7.50
CA ARG A 50 8.17 -28.10 6.25
C ARG A 50 9.60 -28.57 6.52
N GLU A 51 10.06 -29.51 5.70
CA GLU A 51 11.41 -30.03 5.78
C GLU A 51 12.39 -28.99 5.22
N THR A 52 13.23 -28.42 6.10
CA THR A 52 14.22 -27.39 5.76
C THR A 52 15.62 -27.84 6.16
N PHE A 53 16.62 -27.38 5.42
CA PHE A 53 18.05 -27.55 5.77
C PHE A 53 18.86 -26.36 5.29
N SER A 54 20.03 -26.14 5.89
CA SER A 54 20.94 -25.06 5.49
C SER A 54 22.25 -25.63 4.98
N GLU A 55 22.76 -25.06 3.90
CA GLU A 55 24.08 -25.29 3.35
C GLU A 55 24.74 -23.95 3.02
N GLU A 56 25.97 -23.75 3.48
CA GLU A 56 26.66 -22.47 3.42
C GLU A 56 25.84 -21.33 4.08
N SER A 57 25.52 -20.29 3.32
CA SER A 57 24.71 -19.14 3.79
C SER A 57 23.26 -19.16 3.28
N LEU A 58 22.82 -20.28 2.69
CA LEU A 58 21.49 -20.44 2.12
C LEU A 58 20.68 -21.46 2.91
N MET A 59 19.37 -21.24 2.96
CA MET A 59 18.38 -22.16 3.51
C MET A 59 17.52 -22.72 2.37
N PHE A 60 17.26 -24.00 2.43
CA PHE A 60 16.51 -24.74 1.43
C PHE A 60 15.29 -25.39 2.06
N GLU A 61 14.15 -25.28 1.41
CA GLU A 61 12.91 -25.90 1.80
C GLU A 61 12.45 -26.90 0.74
N VAL A 62 12.18 -28.15 1.17
CA VAL A 62 11.74 -29.21 0.26
C VAL A 62 10.31 -28.94 -0.22
N ASN A 63 10.15 -28.76 -1.53
CA ASN A 63 8.86 -28.59 -2.18
C ASN A 63 8.24 -29.94 -2.54
N LYS A 64 7.56 -30.58 -1.57
CA LYS A 64 6.94 -31.91 -1.74
C LYS A 64 5.88 -31.97 -2.84
N LYS A 65 5.30 -30.84 -3.23
CA LYS A 65 4.33 -30.76 -4.34
C LYS A 65 5.00 -30.88 -5.71
N ALA A 66 6.22 -30.34 -5.84
CA ALA A 66 7.00 -30.41 -7.07
C ALA A 66 7.87 -31.67 -7.16
N GLY A 67 8.11 -32.36 -6.04
CA GLY A 67 8.89 -33.59 -5.95
C GLY A 67 9.75 -33.64 -4.69
N ASN A 68 10.10 -34.85 -4.24
CA ASN A 68 10.89 -35.02 -3.01
C ASN A 68 12.37 -34.62 -3.14
N ASP A 69 12.84 -34.33 -4.35
CA ASP A 69 14.20 -33.91 -4.70
C ASP A 69 14.27 -32.45 -5.19
N VAL A 70 13.24 -31.68 -4.89
CA VAL A 70 13.08 -30.28 -5.34
C VAL A 70 13.04 -29.37 -4.12
N VAL A 71 13.81 -28.28 -4.17
CA VAL A 71 13.88 -27.29 -3.10
C VAL A 71 13.69 -25.87 -3.62
N GLU A 72 13.18 -25.03 -2.74
CA GLU A 72 13.14 -23.58 -2.89
C GLU A 72 14.18 -22.96 -1.95
N VAL A 73 14.81 -21.86 -2.38
CA VAL A 73 15.90 -21.23 -1.65
C VAL A 73 15.47 -19.94 -0.98
N SER A 74 16.06 -19.71 0.19
CA SER A 74 16.00 -18.45 0.95
C SER A 74 17.31 -18.25 1.71
N VAL A 75 17.39 -17.18 2.53
CA VAL A 75 18.45 -17.01 3.53
C VAL A 75 17.87 -17.22 4.93
N PRO A 76 18.65 -17.70 5.90
CA PRO A 76 18.25 -17.73 7.30
C PRO A 76 18.02 -16.32 7.84
N ASP A 77 17.09 -16.16 8.79
CA ASP A 77 16.61 -14.87 9.34
C ASP A 77 17.72 -13.95 9.93
N ASP A 78 18.90 -14.46 10.27
CA ASP A 78 20.00 -13.70 10.87
C ASP A 78 21.28 -13.75 10.02
N SER A 79 21.20 -14.18 8.75
CA SER A 79 22.39 -14.32 7.94
C SER A 79 22.79 -13.00 7.28
N PHE A 80 23.86 -12.39 7.77
CA PHE A 80 24.65 -11.46 6.98
C PHE A 80 25.37 -12.25 5.89
N VAL A 81 24.85 -12.21 4.66
CA VAL A 81 25.63 -12.68 3.50
C VAL A 81 26.85 -11.76 3.42
N LYS A 82 28.03 -12.33 3.72
CA LYS A 82 29.29 -11.57 3.77
C LYS A 82 29.85 -11.25 2.39
N ASP A 83 29.46 -12.02 1.40
CA ASP A 83 29.99 -11.90 0.04
C ASP A 83 29.18 -10.90 -0.77
N SER A 84 29.88 -10.03 -1.48
CA SER A 84 29.24 -9.05 -2.37
C SER A 84 28.55 -9.69 -3.58
N THR A 85 28.85 -10.96 -3.89
CA THR A 85 28.22 -11.74 -4.96
C THR A 85 27.61 -12.99 -4.37
N LEU A 86 26.29 -13.13 -4.53
CA LEU A 86 25.55 -14.33 -4.16
C LEU A 86 25.32 -15.19 -5.41
N TYR A 87 25.73 -16.44 -5.34
CA TYR A 87 25.40 -17.44 -6.34
C TYR A 87 24.27 -18.34 -5.83
N ILE A 88 23.16 -18.40 -6.55
CA ILE A 88 22.07 -19.34 -6.28
C ILE A 88 22.35 -20.61 -7.08
N PRO A 89 22.67 -21.74 -6.43
CA PRO A 89 23.08 -22.96 -7.15
C PRO A 89 21.87 -23.61 -7.84
N SER A 90 22.13 -24.35 -8.91
CA SER A 90 21.14 -25.19 -9.60
C SER A 90 20.79 -26.46 -8.82
N THR A 91 21.75 -26.95 -8.03
CA THR A 91 21.59 -28.15 -7.18
C THR A 91 22.31 -27.96 -5.86
N VAL A 92 21.86 -28.66 -4.83
CA VAL A 92 22.48 -28.68 -3.50
C VAL A 92 22.54 -30.12 -2.99
N MET A 93 23.64 -30.47 -2.30
CA MET A 93 23.81 -31.77 -1.66
C MET A 93 23.48 -31.66 -0.18
N HIS A 94 22.60 -32.50 0.33
CA HIS A 94 22.33 -32.59 1.76
C HIS A 94 22.13 -34.05 2.19
N ASN A 95 22.87 -34.51 3.21
CA ASN A 95 22.83 -35.87 3.72
C ASN A 95 23.01 -36.95 2.63
N GLY A 96 23.93 -36.71 1.66
CA GLY A 96 24.21 -37.64 0.56
C GLY A 96 23.14 -37.66 -0.54
N ARG A 97 22.12 -36.84 -0.47
CA ARG A 97 21.07 -36.69 -1.48
C ARG A 97 21.24 -35.37 -2.23
N GLN A 98 21.08 -35.41 -3.54
CA GLN A 98 21.09 -34.24 -4.39
C GLN A 98 19.66 -33.69 -4.53
N TYR A 99 19.51 -32.36 -4.35
CA TYR A 99 18.28 -31.64 -4.56
C TYR A 99 18.46 -30.62 -5.68
N ARG A 100 17.41 -30.42 -6.48
CA ARG A 100 17.36 -29.38 -7.52
C ARG A 100 16.76 -28.12 -6.93
N VAL A 101 17.41 -26.98 -7.10
CA VAL A 101 16.89 -25.67 -6.70
C VAL A 101 16.03 -25.14 -7.84
N VAL A 102 14.73 -24.98 -7.63
CA VAL A 102 13.77 -24.60 -8.68
C VAL A 102 13.20 -23.21 -8.51
N ALA A 103 13.24 -22.63 -7.31
CA ALA A 103 12.67 -21.31 -7.09
C ALA A 103 13.39 -20.54 -5.96
N ILE A 104 13.32 -19.23 -6.04
CA ILE A 104 13.62 -18.32 -4.93
C ILE A 104 12.29 -17.97 -4.25
N ARG A 105 12.22 -18.19 -2.95
CA ARG A 105 10.98 -18.04 -2.16
C ARG A 105 10.51 -16.59 -2.10
N GLN A 106 9.23 -16.45 -1.83
CA GLN A 106 8.64 -15.17 -1.44
C GLN A 106 9.39 -14.62 -0.22
N TRP A 107 9.88 -13.37 -0.33
CA TRP A 107 10.79 -12.71 0.62
C TRP A 107 12.09 -13.45 0.93
N GLY A 108 12.44 -14.45 0.14
CA GLY A 108 13.50 -15.40 0.45
C GLY A 108 14.87 -14.78 0.69
N LEU A 109 15.16 -13.64 0.06
CA LEU A 109 16.42 -12.90 0.20
C LEU A 109 16.16 -11.45 0.71
N ALA A 110 15.01 -11.21 1.36
CA ALA A 110 14.66 -9.89 1.82
C ALA A 110 15.67 -9.35 2.84
N GLY A 111 16.02 -8.06 2.71
CA GLY A 111 16.91 -7.36 3.64
C GLY A 111 18.40 -7.73 3.54
N CYS A 112 18.82 -8.45 2.50
CA CYS A 112 20.21 -8.83 2.30
C CYS A 112 21.07 -7.63 1.88
N MET A 113 21.46 -6.80 2.87
CA MET A 113 22.21 -5.56 2.64
C MET A 113 23.67 -5.78 2.18
N GLY A 114 24.25 -6.97 2.37
CA GLY A 114 25.64 -7.28 1.94
C GLY A 114 25.78 -7.53 0.45
N ILE A 115 24.70 -7.92 -0.22
CA ILE A 115 24.73 -8.41 -1.60
C ILE A 115 24.75 -7.24 -2.58
N ARG A 116 25.70 -7.26 -3.52
CA ARG A 116 25.77 -6.34 -4.67
C ARG A 116 25.39 -7.00 -5.98
N ARG A 117 25.63 -8.30 -6.10
CA ARG A 117 25.38 -9.06 -7.33
C ARG A 117 24.73 -10.39 -7.01
N ILE A 118 23.72 -10.76 -7.80
CA ILE A 118 23.09 -12.07 -7.74
C ILE A 118 23.25 -12.75 -9.10
N ILE A 119 23.73 -13.99 -9.05
CA ILE A 119 23.83 -14.88 -10.20
C ILE A 119 22.96 -16.10 -9.90
N ILE A 120 21.93 -16.29 -10.70
CA ILE A 120 20.98 -17.40 -10.53
C ILE A 120 21.38 -18.53 -11.46
N GLY A 121 21.58 -19.74 -10.90
CA GLY A 121 22.01 -20.92 -11.64
C GLY A 121 20.91 -21.48 -12.55
N GLU A 122 21.36 -22.20 -13.59
CA GLU A 122 20.48 -22.92 -14.50
C GLU A 122 19.61 -23.95 -13.76
N GLY A 123 18.33 -24.09 -14.16
CA GLY A 123 17.35 -24.97 -13.51
C GLY A 123 16.45 -24.27 -12.51
N VAL A 124 16.81 -23.05 -12.04
CA VAL A 124 15.90 -22.21 -11.29
C VAL A 124 14.88 -21.61 -12.25
N LYS A 125 13.58 -21.82 -11.96
CA LYS A 125 12.46 -21.53 -12.85
C LYS A 125 11.59 -20.38 -12.38
N ALA A 126 11.60 -20.05 -11.08
CA ALA A 126 10.73 -19.03 -10.53
C ALA A 126 11.43 -18.15 -9.50
N ILE A 127 11.03 -16.87 -9.48
CA ILE A 127 11.30 -15.91 -8.42
C ILE A 127 9.95 -15.43 -7.90
N TYR A 128 9.66 -15.72 -6.62
CA TYR A 128 8.37 -15.36 -6.06
C TYR A 128 8.33 -13.90 -5.56
N GLU A 129 7.15 -13.47 -5.19
CA GLU A 129 6.84 -12.08 -4.83
C GLU A 129 7.83 -11.52 -3.78
N ARG A 130 8.35 -10.31 -4.04
CA ARG A 130 9.26 -9.60 -3.12
C ARG A 130 10.50 -10.39 -2.70
N ALA A 131 10.96 -11.32 -3.52
CA ALA A 131 12.08 -12.20 -3.17
C ALA A 131 13.34 -11.44 -2.74
N PHE A 132 13.61 -10.27 -3.35
CA PHE A 132 14.75 -9.40 -3.03
C PHE A 132 14.34 -8.10 -2.34
N LEU A 133 13.21 -8.13 -1.61
CA LEU A 133 12.72 -6.95 -0.90
C LEU A 133 13.84 -6.27 -0.09
N MET A 134 14.02 -4.95 -0.29
CA MET A 134 14.97 -4.13 0.47
C MET A 134 16.44 -4.60 0.40
N CYS A 135 16.86 -5.27 -0.67
CA CYS A 135 18.28 -5.49 -0.96
C CYS A 135 18.92 -4.18 -1.47
N ALA A 136 19.03 -3.17 -0.61
CA ALA A 136 19.34 -1.79 -0.98
C ALA A 136 20.69 -1.63 -1.71
N ASN A 137 21.66 -2.51 -1.47
CA ASN A 137 22.97 -2.49 -2.12
C ASN A 137 23.07 -3.34 -3.38
N LEU A 138 22.02 -4.04 -3.79
CA LEU A 138 22.00 -4.86 -4.99
C LEU A 138 22.17 -3.98 -6.24
N GLU A 139 23.20 -4.25 -7.03
CA GLU A 139 23.60 -3.50 -8.22
C GLU A 139 23.22 -4.23 -9.52
N SER A 140 23.31 -5.58 -9.50
CA SER A 140 23.04 -6.38 -10.69
C SER A 140 22.45 -7.75 -10.39
N VAL A 141 21.58 -8.22 -11.30
CA VAL A 141 20.99 -9.56 -11.29
C VAL A 141 21.14 -10.20 -12.66
N SER A 142 21.65 -11.45 -12.69
CA SER A 142 21.70 -12.29 -13.89
C SER A 142 20.67 -13.41 -13.76
N ILE A 143 19.77 -13.48 -14.72
CA ILE A 143 18.61 -14.39 -14.78
C ILE A 143 18.94 -15.47 -15.81
N PRO A 144 18.84 -16.79 -15.45
CA PRO A 144 19.21 -17.88 -16.33
C PRO A 144 18.18 -18.13 -17.44
N ARG A 145 18.56 -18.94 -18.43
CA ARG A 145 17.65 -19.39 -19.52
C ARG A 145 16.47 -20.19 -19.02
N SER A 146 16.66 -20.92 -17.92
CA SER A 146 15.62 -21.76 -17.32
C SER A 146 14.52 -20.97 -16.60
N MET A 147 14.67 -19.66 -16.40
CA MET A 147 13.66 -18.84 -15.71
C MET A 147 12.38 -18.77 -16.53
N GLU A 148 11.27 -19.12 -15.89
CA GLU A 148 9.94 -19.12 -16.50
C GLU A 148 9.04 -18.03 -15.92
N VAL A 149 9.19 -17.73 -14.61
CA VAL A 149 8.26 -16.85 -13.88
C VAL A 149 9.00 -15.89 -12.95
N ILE A 150 8.65 -14.61 -13.04
CA ILE A 150 9.05 -13.58 -12.08
C ILE A 150 7.77 -12.90 -11.58
N ALA A 151 7.54 -12.95 -10.26
CA ALA A 151 6.35 -12.43 -9.62
C ALA A 151 6.43 -10.91 -9.39
N GLU A 152 5.38 -10.36 -8.78
CA GLU A 152 5.25 -8.91 -8.54
C GLU A 152 6.29 -8.38 -7.54
N ALA A 153 6.71 -7.12 -7.76
CA ALA A 153 7.54 -6.32 -6.85
C ALA A 153 8.83 -7.02 -6.36
N VAL A 154 9.43 -7.88 -7.20
CA VAL A 154 10.59 -8.71 -6.87
C VAL A 154 11.75 -7.87 -6.34
N PHE A 155 11.98 -6.68 -6.91
CA PHE A 155 13.08 -5.77 -6.58
C PHE A 155 12.65 -4.56 -5.74
N TYR A 156 11.55 -4.65 -4.99
CA TYR A 156 11.10 -3.55 -4.16
C TYR A 156 12.20 -3.09 -3.17
N GLY A 157 12.56 -1.82 -3.23
CA GLY A 157 13.58 -1.23 -2.34
C GLY A 157 15.03 -1.58 -2.70
N CYS A 158 15.29 -2.13 -3.90
CA CYS A 158 16.64 -2.35 -4.41
C CYS A 158 17.18 -1.03 -4.98
N GLU A 159 17.59 -0.09 -4.11
CA GLU A 159 17.90 1.31 -4.47
C GLU A 159 19.05 1.45 -5.48
N ARG A 160 20.03 0.52 -5.43
CA ARG A 160 21.22 0.56 -6.29
C ARG A 160 21.12 -0.30 -7.53
N LEU A 161 19.99 -1.00 -7.74
CA LEU A 161 19.84 -1.87 -8.90
C LEU A 161 19.84 -1.06 -10.20
N ARG A 162 20.78 -1.41 -11.09
CA ARG A 162 21.04 -0.76 -12.37
C ARG A 162 21.09 -1.73 -13.54
N HIS A 163 21.39 -3.00 -13.26
CA HIS A 163 21.60 -3.98 -14.30
C HIS A 163 20.74 -5.21 -14.03
N ILE A 164 19.83 -5.47 -14.95
CA ILE A 164 19.04 -6.70 -15.00
C ILE A 164 19.30 -7.32 -16.37
N THR A 165 19.80 -8.54 -16.37
CA THR A 165 20.10 -9.27 -17.60
C THR A 165 19.44 -10.63 -17.58
N VAL A 166 18.82 -11.00 -18.69
CA VAL A 166 18.31 -12.35 -18.95
C VAL A 166 19.27 -13.00 -19.95
N GLU A 167 19.71 -14.22 -19.66
CA GLU A 167 20.64 -14.97 -20.53
C GLU A 167 19.99 -15.25 -21.88
N GLU A 168 20.79 -15.09 -22.94
CA GLU A 168 20.35 -15.35 -24.31
C GLU A 168 19.88 -16.79 -24.47
N GLY A 169 18.74 -16.99 -25.15
CA GLY A 169 18.10 -18.29 -25.34
C GLY A 169 17.07 -18.66 -24.28
N ASN A 170 16.70 -17.76 -23.36
CA ASN A 170 15.49 -17.94 -22.57
C ASN A 170 14.26 -17.81 -23.50
N GLU A 171 13.32 -18.77 -23.41
CA GLU A 171 12.15 -18.84 -24.30
C GLU A 171 10.95 -18.04 -23.79
N GLN A 172 10.97 -17.61 -22.54
CA GLN A 172 9.84 -16.92 -21.89
C GLN A 172 10.12 -15.44 -21.61
N LEU A 173 11.39 -15.11 -21.34
CA LEU A 173 11.83 -13.82 -20.84
C LEU A 173 13.03 -13.31 -21.62
N ASP A 174 13.16 -12.01 -21.73
CA ASP A 174 14.36 -11.37 -22.30
C ASP A 174 14.68 -10.04 -21.63
N SER A 175 15.86 -9.49 -21.96
CA SER A 175 16.28 -8.13 -21.63
C SER A 175 16.83 -7.46 -22.89
N ARG A 176 16.00 -7.48 -23.95
CA ARG A 176 16.33 -7.01 -25.30
C ARG A 176 16.92 -5.59 -25.30
N ASN A 177 17.83 -5.35 -26.22
CA ASN A 177 18.50 -4.04 -26.42
C ASN A 177 19.24 -3.52 -25.16
N GLY A 178 19.57 -4.37 -24.19
CA GLY A 178 20.20 -3.95 -22.94
C GLY A 178 19.31 -3.01 -22.12
N CYS A 179 17.99 -3.21 -22.15
CA CYS A 179 16.98 -2.34 -21.52
C CYS A 179 17.05 -2.28 -19.99
N ASN A 180 17.85 -3.12 -19.35
CA ASN A 180 17.90 -3.26 -17.87
C ASN A 180 16.53 -3.54 -17.25
N ALA A 181 15.76 -4.40 -17.91
CA ALA A 181 14.46 -4.87 -17.46
C ALA A 181 14.25 -6.32 -17.86
N VAL A 182 13.24 -6.95 -17.31
CA VAL A 182 12.73 -8.24 -17.76
C VAL A 182 11.46 -8.00 -18.55
N ILE A 183 11.41 -8.53 -19.76
CA ILE A 183 10.25 -8.47 -20.64
C ILE A 183 9.86 -9.91 -20.95
N ASP A 184 8.56 -10.20 -20.95
CA ASP A 184 8.06 -11.52 -21.32
C ASP A 184 7.77 -11.63 -22.83
N LYS A 185 7.41 -12.83 -23.26
CA LYS A 185 7.09 -13.14 -24.65
C LYS A 185 5.83 -12.43 -25.18
N ASP A 186 4.98 -11.92 -24.29
CA ASP A 186 3.77 -11.19 -24.61
C ASP A 186 4.02 -9.67 -24.59
N ASN A 187 5.28 -9.23 -24.64
CA ASN A 187 5.76 -7.85 -24.61
C ASN A 187 5.36 -7.07 -23.34
N LEU A 188 5.16 -7.77 -22.21
CA LEU A 188 4.93 -7.12 -20.94
C LEU A 188 6.25 -6.89 -20.20
N LEU A 189 6.49 -5.68 -19.71
CA LEU A 189 7.63 -5.36 -18.85
C LEU A 189 7.33 -5.86 -17.43
N ILE A 190 7.97 -6.97 -17.03
CA ILE A 190 7.71 -7.69 -15.78
C ILE A 190 8.43 -7.06 -14.60
N ALA A 191 9.69 -6.63 -14.79
CA ALA A 191 10.48 -6.02 -13.73
C ALA A 191 11.50 -5.05 -14.31
N GLY A 192 11.62 -3.89 -13.69
CA GLY A 192 12.56 -2.84 -14.09
C GLY A 192 13.39 -2.32 -12.93
N CYS A 193 14.28 -1.39 -13.23
CA CYS A 193 15.13 -0.69 -12.28
C CYS A 193 15.30 0.79 -12.67
N SER A 194 16.07 1.55 -11.88
CA SER A 194 16.27 2.99 -12.16
C SER A 194 17.06 3.30 -13.43
N ALA A 195 17.70 2.30 -14.07
CA ALA A 195 18.41 2.43 -15.34
C ALA A 195 17.65 1.83 -16.53
N THR A 196 16.39 1.45 -16.34
CA THR A 196 15.56 0.87 -17.41
C THR A 196 15.27 1.89 -18.49
N VAL A 197 15.45 1.45 -19.73
CA VAL A 197 14.97 2.12 -20.93
C VAL A 197 13.93 1.21 -21.55
N ILE A 198 12.66 1.60 -21.53
CA ILE A 198 11.56 0.76 -22.00
C ILE A 198 11.62 0.64 -23.53
N PRO A 199 11.76 -0.56 -24.11
CA PRO A 199 11.73 -0.76 -25.55
C PRO A 199 10.39 -0.38 -26.19
N SER A 200 10.43 0.07 -27.44
CA SER A 200 9.24 0.58 -28.14
C SER A 200 8.19 -0.46 -28.51
N ASP A 201 8.52 -1.73 -28.38
CA ASP A 201 7.65 -2.88 -28.63
C ASP A 201 6.99 -3.44 -27.35
N VAL A 202 7.19 -2.77 -26.20
CA VAL A 202 6.48 -3.10 -24.95
C VAL A 202 5.03 -2.61 -25.06
N GLU A 203 4.09 -3.53 -24.75
CA GLU A 203 2.65 -3.27 -24.83
C GLU A 203 2.01 -3.00 -23.45
N GLY A 204 2.68 -3.37 -22.35
CA GLY A 204 2.17 -3.11 -21.01
C GLY A 204 3.25 -3.16 -19.93
N ILE A 205 2.94 -2.56 -18.78
CA ILE A 205 3.80 -2.58 -17.59
C ILE A 205 3.11 -3.43 -16.53
N PHE A 206 3.78 -4.53 -16.14
CA PHE A 206 3.23 -5.52 -15.22
C PHE A 206 3.01 -4.94 -13.81
N PRO A 207 2.08 -5.49 -13.01
CA PRO A 207 1.90 -5.09 -11.62
C PRO A 207 3.21 -5.13 -10.83
N GLY A 208 3.51 -4.01 -10.14
CA GLY A 208 4.70 -3.90 -9.31
C GLY A 208 6.05 -3.84 -10.06
N ALA A 209 6.06 -3.68 -11.37
CA ALA A 209 7.28 -3.74 -12.19
C ALA A 209 8.40 -2.80 -11.75
N PHE A 210 8.07 -1.60 -11.28
CA PHE A 210 9.00 -0.62 -10.72
C PHE A 210 8.70 -0.30 -9.24
N ALA A 211 7.86 -1.10 -8.57
CA ALA A 211 7.47 -0.82 -7.20
C ALA A 211 8.69 -0.69 -6.28
N GLY A 212 8.75 0.40 -5.51
CA GLY A 212 9.87 0.67 -4.61
C GLY A 212 11.19 0.97 -5.33
N CYS A 213 11.16 1.35 -6.60
CA CYS A 213 12.35 1.83 -7.31
C CYS A 213 12.68 3.26 -6.85
N PHE A 214 13.19 3.39 -5.61
CA PHE A 214 13.40 4.67 -4.93
C PHE A 214 14.35 5.61 -5.67
N ALA A 215 15.24 5.08 -6.51
CA ALA A 215 16.22 5.87 -7.27
C ALA A 215 15.69 6.34 -8.63
N LEU A 216 14.50 5.94 -9.05
CA LEU A 216 13.91 6.34 -10.33
C LEU A 216 13.47 7.80 -10.26
N GLU A 217 14.08 8.67 -11.07
CA GLU A 217 13.76 10.12 -11.10
C GLU A 217 12.86 10.50 -12.28
N HIS A 218 13.02 9.79 -13.40
CA HIS A 218 12.28 10.01 -14.63
C HIS A 218 12.21 8.74 -15.44
N ILE A 219 11.12 8.53 -16.16
CA ILE A 219 10.98 7.45 -17.13
C ILE A 219 10.02 7.88 -18.24
N ASP A 220 10.38 7.56 -19.48
CA ASP A 220 9.53 7.72 -20.65
C ASP A 220 8.88 6.38 -20.98
N ILE A 221 7.57 6.38 -21.07
CA ILE A 221 6.80 5.21 -21.49
C ILE A 221 6.53 5.36 -22.99
N PRO A 222 7.00 4.42 -23.82
CA PRO A 222 6.88 4.53 -25.28
C PRO A 222 5.44 4.38 -25.77
N ASP A 223 5.20 4.89 -26.96
CA ASP A 223 3.95 4.62 -27.71
C ASP A 223 3.81 3.11 -27.91
N GLY A 224 2.59 2.60 -27.76
CA GLY A 224 2.30 1.16 -27.80
C GLY A 224 1.95 0.58 -26.44
N VAL A 225 2.42 1.18 -25.34
CA VAL A 225 1.99 0.76 -24.00
C VAL A 225 0.52 1.17 -23.79
N GLU A 226 -0.32 0.17 -23.54
CA GLU A 226 -1.77 0.35 -23.33
C GLU A 226 -2.15 0.28 -21.84
N ASP A 227 -1.42 -0.48 -21.01
CA ASP A 227 -1.74 -0.72 -19.61
C ASP A 227 -0.56 -0.46 -18.67
N ILE A 228 -0.82 0.28 -17.59
CA ILE A 228 0.06 0.39 -16.41
C ILE A 228 -0.60 -0.40 -15.29
N GLY A 229 0.05 -1.49 -14.87
CA GLY A 229 -0.47 -2.42 -13.88
C GLY A 229 -0.59 -1.83 -12.47
N ARG A 230 -1.28 -2.56 -11.61
CA ARG A 230 -1.41 -2.24 -10.19
C ARG A 230 -0.02 -2.07 -9.56
N TRP A 231 0.17 -0.99 -8.79
CA TRP A 231 1.44 -0.69 -8.11
C TRP A 231 2.67 -0.61 -9.02
N ALA A 232 2.51 -0.47 -10.32
CA ALA A 232 3.63 -0.52 -11.26
C ALA A 232 4.76 0.45 -10.91
N PHE A 233 4.44 1.65 -10.45
CA PHE A 233 5.38 2.67 -9.96
C PHE A 233 5.15 3.01 -8.47
N GLY A 234 4.46 2.17 -7.72
CA GLY A 234 4.20 2.43 -6.31
C GLY A 234 5.50 2.65 -5.52
N SER A 235 5.50 3.65 -4.63
CA SER A 235 6.66 4.05 -3.82
C SER A 235 7.91 4.47 -4.61
N CYS A 236 7.78 4.95 -5.84
CA CYS A 236 8.88 5.58 -6.55
C CYS A 236 9.12 7.00 -6.01
N HIS A 237 9.67 7.11 -4.80
CA HIS A 237 9.73 8.36 -4.03
C HIS A 237 10.46 9.52 -4.74
N ARG A 238 11.41 9.22 -5.64
CA ARG A 238 12.17 10.24 -6.36
C ARG A 238 11.64 10.52 -7.75
N LEU A 239 10.58 9.83 -8.20
CA LEU A 239 9.96 10.05 -9.51
C LEU A 239 9.35 11.46 -9.57
N LYS A 240 9.99 12.36 -10.32
CA LYS A 240 9.58 13.76 -10.46
C LYS A 240 8.61 13.97 -11.62
N SER A 241 8.82 13.21 -12.69
CA SER A 241 8.00 13.29 -13.90
C SER A 241 7.94 11.95 -14.61
N ILE A 242 6.84 11.73 -15.29
CA ILE A 242 6.61 10.58 -16.15
C ILE A 242 5.87 11.02 -17.41
N SER A 243 6.29 10.51 -18.56
CA SER A 243 5.64 10.75 -19.84
C SER A 243 4.73 9.57 -20.16
N LEU A 244 3.42 9.79 -20.15
CA LEU A 244 2.42 8.79 -20.49
C LEU A 244 2.12 8.84 -22.00
N PRO A 245 2.11 7.70 -22.72
CA PRO A 245 1.91 7.66 -24.15
C PRO A 245 0.45 7.89 -24.55
N PRO A 246 0.19 8.39 -25.78
CA PRO A 246 -1.16 8.53 -26.29
C PRO A 246 -1.97 7.23 -26.40
N SER A 247 -1.29 6.09 -26.48
CA SER A 247 -1.88 4.75 -26.56
C SER A 247 -2.44 4.23 -25.23
N LEU A 248 -2.06 4.85 -24.10
CA LEU A 248 -2.42 4.36 -22.77
C LEU A 248 -3.94 4.38 -22.58
N ASP A 249 -4.49 3.21 -22.21
CA ASP A 249 -5.91 2.96 -21.94
C ASP A 249 -6.21 2.92 -20.44
N ASN A 250 -5.36 2.23 -19.64
CA ASN A 250 -5.61 2.02 -18.23
C ASN A 250 -4.41 2.37 -17.33
N ILE A 251 -4.73 2.91 -16.16
CA ILE A 251 -3.84 3.09 -15.02
C ILE A 251 -4.42 2.29 -13.85
N GLY A 252 -3.69 1.30 -13.36
CA GLY A 252 -4.15 0.38 -12.32
C GLY A 252 -4.26 0.99 -10.93
N ASP A 253 -4.84 0.22 -10.00
CA ASP A 253 -4.91 0.60 -8.60
C ASP A 253 -3.52 0.85 -8.03
N TYR A 254 -3.37 1.89 -7.20
CA TYR A 254 -2.10 2.23 -6.56
C TYR A 254 -0.92 2.46 -7.53
N ALA A 255 -1.15 2.63 -8.83
CA ALA A 255 -0.09 2.63 -9.85
C ALA A 255 1.05 3.61 -9.55
N PHE A 256 0.76 4.76 -8.97
CA PHE A 256 1.71 5.79 -8.56
C PHE A 256 1.59 6.13 -7.06
N GLU A 257 1.03 5.23 -6.25
CA GLU A 257 0.93 5.48 -4.81
C GLU A 257 2.32 5.81 -4.23
N ASP A 258 2.35 6.81 -3.34
CA ASP A 258 3.57 7.25 -2.64
C ASP A 258 4.74 7.70 -3.57
N CYS A 259 4.42 8.17 -4.79
CA CYS A 259 5.36 8.91 -5.62
C CYS A 259 5.51 10.33 -5.08
N THR A 260 6.19 10.48 -3.95
CA THR A 260 6.22 11.71 -3.15
C THR A 260 6.87 12.91 -3.83
N SER A 261 7.67 12.69 -4.86
CA SER A 261 8.31 13.74 -5.67
C SER A 261 7.59 14.05 -6.98
N LEU A 262 6.52 13.32 -7.35
CA LEU A 262 5.80 13.54 -8.60
C LEU A 262 5.08 14.89 -8.58
N GLU A 263 5.50 15.84 -9.42
CA GLU A 263 5.01 17.22 -9.40
C GLU A 263 3.76 17.43 -10.24
N SER A 264 3.66 16.74 -11.36
CA SER A 264 2.53 16.85 -12.29
C SER A 264 2.29 15.56 -13.06
N ILE A 265 1.05 15.35 -13.48
CA ILE A 265 0.66 14.25 -14.37
C ILE A 265 -0.28 14.77 -15.46
N ARG A 266 -0.07 14.26 -16.68
CA ARG A 266 -0.98 14.51 -17.80
C ARG A 266 -1.62 13.22 -18.24
N ILE A 267 -2.94 13.16 -18.14
CA ILE A 267 -3.76 12.02 -18.54
C ILE A 267 -4.02 12.08 -20.05
N PRO A 268 -3.57 11.08 -20.82
CA PRO A 268 -3.74 11.05 -22.27
C PRO A 268 -5.19 10.92 -22.74
N ARG A 269 -5.40 11.07 -24.05
CA ARG A 269 -6.75 11.10 -24.64
C ARG A 269 -7.49 9.77 -24.60
N GLU A 270 -6.76 8.64 -24.64
CA GLU A 270 -7.36 7.30 -24.74
C GLU A 270 -7.60 6.69 -23.35
N VAL A 271 -7.02 7.21 -22.28
CA VAL A 271 -7.23 6.68 -20.92
C VAL A 271 -8.71 6.64 -20.60
N CYS A 272 -9.22 5.44 -20.36
CA CYS A 272 -10.61 5.15 -20.02
C CYS A 272 -10.77 4.60 -18.59
N GLY A 273 -9.70 4.06 -17.96
CA GLY A 273 -9.68 3.55 -16.61
C GLY A 273 -8.56 4.16 -15.76
N VAL A 274 -8.90 4.56 -14.52
CA VAL A 274 -7.95 4.93 -13.48
C VAL A 274 -8.43 4.28 -12.18
N GLY A 275 -7.57 3.43 -11.61
CA GLY A 275 -7.88 2.63 -10.44
C GLY A 275 -7.90 3.42 -9.12
N ASP A 276 -8.38 2.77 -8.08
CA ASP A 276 -8.40 3.31 -6.73
C ASP A 276 -6.99 3.60 -6.22
N PHE A 277 -6.83 4.69 -5.47
CA PHE A 277 -5.54 5.12 -4.91
C PHE A 277 -4.42 5.35 -5.94
N ALA A 278 -4.72 5.46 -7.22
CA ALA A 278 -3.70 5.54 -8.27
C ALA A 278 -2.63 6.61 -8.01
N PHE A 279 -3.00 7.75 -7.41
CA PHE A 279 -2.11 8.85 -7.05
C PHE A 279 -2.10 9.16 -5.55
N ALA A 280 -2.51 8.21 -4.71
CA ALA A 280 -2.50 8.40 -3.27
C ALA A 280 -1.08 8.74 -2.76
N ARG A 281 -1.00 9.58 -1.72
CA ARG A 281 0.27 9.99 -1.10
C ARG A 281 1.29 10.67 -2.04
N CYS A 282 0.89 11.08 -3.24
CA CYS A 282 1.72 11.90 -4.13
C CYS A 282 1.81 13.33 -3.59
N THR A 283 2.59 13.54 -2.53
CA THR A 283 2.58 14.79 -1.74
C THR A 283 3.09 16.02 -2.49
N ALA A 284 3.94 15.85 -3.51
CA ALA A 284 4.38 16.95 -4.37
C ALA A 284 3.40 17.25 -5.51
N LEU A 285 2.45 16.34 -5.81
CA LEU A 285 1.55 16.49 -6.94
C LEU A 285 0.71 17.75 -6.80
N SER A 286 0.92 18.67 -7.73
CA SER A 286 0.28 19.99 -7.72
C SER A 286 -0.57 20.25 -8.94
N ARG A 287 -0.45 19.41 -9.97
CA ARG A 287 -1.11 19.59 -11.26
C ARG A 287 -1.53 18.27 -11.88
N ILE A 288 -2.82 18.15 -12.15
CA ILE A 288 -3.43 17.07 -12.93
C ILE A 288 -4.01 17.69 -14.19
N GLU A 289 -3.48 17.33 -15.34
CA GLU A 289 -3.98 17.75 -16.65
C GLU A 289 -4.66 16.58 -17.35
N VAL A 290 -5.75 16.86 -18.03
CA VAL A 290 -6.44 15.87 -18.86
C VAL A 290 -6.45 16.38 -20.31
N ASP A 291 -6.06 15.53 -21.26
CA ASP A 291 -6.15 15.90 -22.69
C ASP A 291 -7.59 16.27 -23.02
N ARG A 292 -7.78 17.42 -23.68
CA ARG A 292 -9.14 17.95 -23.98
C ARG A 292 -9.98 17.01 -24.85
N ARG A 293 -9.34 16.08 -25.56
CA ARG A 293 -9.99 15.07 -26.39
C ARG A 293 -10.31 13.78 -25.63
N ASN A 294 -9.86 13.65 -24.38
CA ASN A 294 -10.24 12.49 -23.57
C ASN A 294 -11.77 12.41 -23.44
N LYS A 295 -12.35 11.24 -23.73
CA LYS A 295 -13.80 11.03 -23.76
C LYS A 295 -14.35 10.67 -22.37
N HIS A 296 -13.52 10.12 -21.51
CA HIS A 296 -13.90 9.51 -20.23
C HIS A 296 -13.67 10.45 -19.05
N PHE A 297 -12.59 11.24 -19.12
CA PHE A 297 -12.18 12.12 -18.02
C PHE A 297 -12.12 13.59 -18.45
N ASP A 298 -12.23 14.47 -17.45
CA ASP A 298 -11.92 15.89 -17.58
C ASP A 298 -11.34 16.45 -16.28
N SER A 299 -10.89 17.71 -16.35
CA SER A 299 -10.54 18.55 -15.20
C SER A 299 -11.29 19.84 -15.33
N ARG A 300 -12.65 19.73 -15.24
CA ARG A 300 -13.56 20.86 -15.47
C ARG A 300 -13.28 22.03 -14.54
N HIS A 301 -13.49 23.23 -15.03
CA HIS A 301 -13.24 24.48 -14.30
C HIS A 301 -11.77 24.66 -13.84
N ASN A 302 -10.80 23.94 -14.47
CA ASN A 302 -9.38 23.92 -14.06
C ASN A 302 -9.20 23.50 -12.58
N CYS A 303 -10.00 22.51 -12.14
CA CYS A 303 -10.03 22.10 -10.73
C CYS A 303 -8.76 21.32 -10.28
N ASN A 304 -7.83 21.04 -11.19
CA ASN A 304 -6.65 20.22 -10.91
C ASN A 304 -7.00 18.84 -10.32
N ALA A 305 -8.13 18.28 -10.71
CA ALA A 305 -8.58 16.97 -10.30
C ALA A 305 -9.00 16.15 -11.52
N LEU A 306 -8.94 14.84 -11.40
CA LEU A 306 -9.44 13.92 -12.41
C LEU A 306 -10.89 13.58 -12.13
N ILE A 307 -11.78 13.93 -13.03
CA ILE A 307 -13.22 13.71 -12.90
C ILE A 307 -13.69 12.80 -14.02
N MET A 308 -14.33 11.69 -13.67
CA MET A 308 -15.00 10.80 -14.61
C MET A 308 -16.27 11.48 -15.13
N LYS A 309 -16.46 11.50 -16.44
CA LYS A 309 -17.58 12.20 -17.08
C LYS A 309 -18.89 11.44 -16.95
N GLU A 310 -18.83 10.12 -16.96
CA GLU A 310 -19.99 9.22 -16.98
C GLU A 310 -20.91 9.44 -15.77
N ASP A 311 -20.34 9.41 -14.58
CA ASP A 311 -21.05 9.50 -13.31
C ASP A 311 -20.74 10.78 -12.50
N SER A 312 -19.84 11.61 -13.02
CA SER A 312 -19.34 12.83 -12.36
C SER A 312 -18.62 12.53 -11.04
N SER A 313 -17.92 11.39 -10.94
CA SER A 313 -17.08 11.07 -9.78
C SER A 313 -15.71 11.74 -9.88
N LEU A 314 -15.22 12.28 -8.77
CA LEU A 314 -13.85 12.75 -8.63
C LEU A 314 -12.97 11.56 -8.24
N VAL A 315 -12.09 11.13 -9.16
CA VAL A 315 -11.26 9.93 -9.05
C VAL A 315 -9.92 10.22 -8.40
N ALA A 316 -9.32 11.37 -8.70
CA ALA A 316 -8.04 11.75 -8.10
C ALA A 316 -7.92 13.26 -7.94
N GLY A 317 -7.40 13.70 -6.82
CA GLY A 317 -7.03 15.07 -6.53
C GLY A 317 -5.54 15.26 -6.30
N CYS A 318 -5.10 16.51 -6.24
CA CYS A 318 -3.74 16.90 -5.88
C CYS A 318 -3.79 18.05 -4.85
N ARG A 319 -2.63 18.49 -4.36
CA ARG A 319 -2.59 19.54 -3.30
C ARG A 319 -3.26 20.87 -3.68
N ASN A 320 -3.38 21.18 -4.97
CA ASN A 320 -4.00 22.40 -5.49
C ASN A 320 -5.42 22.16 -6.04
N SER A 321 -5.99 20.98 -5.82
CA SER A 321 -7.32 20.66 -6.30
C SER A 321 -8.39 21.34 -5.47
N PHE A 322 -9.50 21.68 -6.14
CA PHE A 322 -10.77 21.93 -5.49
C PHE A 322 -11.87 21.04 -6.09
N ILE A 323 -12.92 20.81 -5.36
CA ILE A 323 -14.07 20.02 -5.81
C ILE A 323 -15.08 20.97 -6.46
N PRO A 324 -15.28 20.92 -7.79
CA PRO A 324 -16.20 21.83 -8.47
C PRO A 324 -17.66 21.40 -8.32
N GLU A 325 -18.58 22.38 -8.48
CA GLU A 325 -20.01 22.05 -8.63
C GLU A 325 -20.22 21.12 -9.83
N GLY A 326 -21.18 20.19 -9.68
CA GLY A 326 -21.47 19.15 -10.66
C GLY A 326 -20.76 17.82 -10.38
N VAL A 327 -19.78 17.77 -9.45
CA VAL A 327 -19.27 16.51 -8.91
C VAL A 327 -20.33 15.90 -8.02
N LYS A 328 -20.65 14.61 -8.27
CA LYS A 328 -21.68 13.86 -7.55
C LYS A 328 -21.09 12.97 -6.46
N SER A 329 -19.94 12.35 -6.74
CA SER A 329 -19.26 11.47 -5.81
C SER A 329 -17.76 11.75 -5.73
N ILE A 330 -17.16 11.36 -4.61
CA ILE A 330 -15.72 11.40 -4.37
C ILE A 330 -15.28 9.95 -4.16
N SER A 331 -14.46 9.45 -5.08
CA SER A 331 -14.08 8.05 -5.12
C SER A 331 -13.06 7.70 -4.04
N ARG A 332 -12.89 6.42 -3.80
CA ARG A 332 -11.96 5.85 -2.84
C ARG A 332 -10.53 6.29 -3.14
N GLY A 333 -9.82 6.74 -2.11
CA GLY A 333 -8.41 7.14 -2.23
C GLY A 333 -8.14 8.46 -2.97
N SER A 334 -9.17 9.17 -3.46
CA SER A 334 -9.03 10.37 -4.30
C SER A 334 -8.11 11.44 -3.73
N PHE A 335 -8.12 11.65 -2.43
CA PHE A 335 -7.27 12.59 -1.70
C PHE A 335 -6.41 11.92 -0.63
N CYS A 336 -6.26 10.60 -0.69
CA CYS A 336 -5.52 9.85 0.32
C CYS A 336 -4.07 10.37 0.44
N GLY A 337 -3.71 10.88 1.63
CA GLY A 337 -2.38 11.40 1.94
C GLY A 337 -1.98 12.67 1.18
N ILE A 338 -2.89 13.30 0.45
CA ILE A 338 -2.63 14.55 -0.29
C ILE A 338 -2.66 15.75 0.67
N PRO A 339 -1.66 16.65 0.67
CA PRO A 339 -1.57 17.75 1.63
C PRO A 339 -2.48 18.95 1.28
N VAL A 340 -3.79 18.71 1.24
CA VAL A 340 -4.79 19.76 1.06
C VAL A 340 -5.08 20.43 2.40
N SER A 341 -5.00 21.75 2.46
CA SER A 341 -5.23 22.50 3.70
C SER A 341 -6.72 22.79 3.97
N HIS A 342 -7.51 22.98 2.91
CA HIS A 342 -8.90 23.39 2.99
C HIS A 342 -9.76 22.51 2.07
N ILE A 343 -10.76 21.86 2.63
CA ILE A 343 -11.73 21.07 1.88
C ILE A 343 -13.06 21.81 1.86
N ARG A 344 -13.60 22.01 0.67
CA ARG A 344 -14.95 22.51 0.47
C ARG A 344 -15.76 21.51 -0.32
N ILE A 345 -16.77 20.92 0.29
CA ILE A 345 -17.71 19.99 -0.35
C ILE A 345 -18.81 20.82 -1.01
N PRO A 346 -18.98 20.76 -2.34
CA PRO A 346 -20.00 21.50 -3.05
C PRO A 346 -21.40 20.94 -2.79
N ARG A 347 -22.41 21.70 -3.23
CA ARG A 347 -23.82 21.33 -3.05
C ARG A 347 -24.19 20.05 -3.79
N SER A 348 -23.52 19.76 -4.91
CA SER A 348 -23.81 18.64 -5.80
C SER A 348 -23.32 17.30 -5.30
N VAL A 349 -22.39 17.25 -4.32
CA VAL A 349 -21.82 15.98 -3.81
C VAL A 349 -22.85 15.29 -2.93
N GLU A 350 -23.22 14.08 -3.35
CA GLU A 350 -24.21 13.22 -2.68
C GLU A 350 -23.54 11.98 -2.06
N HIS A 351 -22.36 11.60 -2.56
CA HIS A 351 -21.66 10.40 -2.09
C HIS A 351 -20.16 10.67 -1.86
N ILE A 352 -19.62 10.13 -0.76
CA ILE A 352 -18.18 10.16 -0.45
C ILE A 352 -17.81 8.76 0.00
N GLU A 353 -16.93 8.12 -0.76
CA GLU A 353 -16.52 6.76 -0.47
C GLU A 353 -15.61 6.67 0.77
N ARG A 354 -15.52 5.47 1.31
CA ARG A 354 -14.56 5.18 2.40
C ARG A 354 -13.15 5.52 1.92
N GLU A 355 -12.34 6.03 2.84
CA GLU A 355 -10.92 6.33 2.57
C GLU A 355 -10.67 7.42 1.51
N ALA A 356 -11.71 8.10 0.99
CA ALA A 356 -11.56 9.19 0.02
C ALA A 356 -10.61 10.30 0.52
N PHE A 357 -10.60 10.56 1.81
CA PHE A 357 -9.77 11.58 2.48
C PHE A 357 -8.83 10.98 3.54
N LEU A 358 -8.42 9.72 3.38
CA LEU A 358 -7.53 9.06 4.33
C LEU A 358 -6.19 9.82 4.48
N GLY A 359 -5.70 9.98 5.70
CA GLY A 359 -4.37 10.55 5.94
C GLY A 359 -4.22 12.04 5.65
N MET A 360 -5.25 12.84 5.83
CA MET A 360 -5.28 14.28 5.57
C MET A 360 -4.54 15.12 6.64
N LYS A 361 -3.26 14.89 6.83
CA LYS A 361 -2.43 15.50 7.90
C LYS A 361 -2.37 17.03 7.86
N SER A 362 -2.51 17.62 6.68
CA SER A 362 -2.40 19.07 6.47
C SER A 362 -3.73 19.81 6.52
N CYS A 363 -4.85 19.10 6.66
CA CYS A 363 -6.17 19.71 6.64
C CYS A 363 -6.44 20.51 7.91
N VAL A 364 -6.78 21.79 7.75
CA VAL A 364 -7.08 22.70 8.85
C VAL A 364 -8.53 23.20 8.83
N SER A 365 -9.23 23.05 7.70
CA SER A 365 -10.60 23.53 7.53
C SER A 365 -11.40 22.64 6.61
N ILE A 366 -12.62 22.32 7.05
CA ILE A 366 -13.63 21.59 6.28
C ILE A 366 -14.91 22.42 6.25
N ALA A 367 -15.43 22.64 5.05
CA ALA A 367 -16.68 23.36 4.86
C ALA A 367 -17.59 22.61 3.86
N VAL A 368 -18.88 22.64 4.10
CA VAL A 368 -19.91 22.13 3.19
C VAL A 368 -20.75 23.31 2.67
N ALA A 369 -20.99 23.35 1.37
CA ALA A 369 -21.78 24.39 0.76
C ALA A 369 -23.23 24.36 1.31
N PRO A 370 -23.84 25.52 1.61
CA PRO A 370 -25.22 25.57 2.07
C PRO A 370 -26.17 24.88 1.09
N GLY A 371 -27.08 24.06 1.63
CA GLY A 371 -28.08 23.35 0.83
C GLY A 371 -27.56 22.04 0.20
N ASN A 372 -26.39 21.52 0.62
CA ASN A 372 -26.04 20.14 0.31
C ASN A 372 -27.06 19.19 0.96
N PRO A 373 -27.62 18.22 0.21
CA PRO A 373 -28.70 17.36 0.72
C PRO A 373 -28.28 16.30 1.71
N VAL A 374 -26.98 15.93 1.74
CA VAL A 374 -26.46 14.79 2.51
C VAL A 374 -25.54 15.23 3.62
N PHE A 375 -24.66 16.20 3.34
CA PHE A 375 -23.60 16.59 4.24
C PHE A 375 -23.80 18.00 4.79
N SER A 376 -23.22 18.23 5.97
CA SER A 376 -23.12 19.54 6.59
C SER A 376 -21.79 19.75 7.29
N SER A 377 -21.42 20.99 7.50
CA SER A 377 -20.34 21.40 8.39
C SER A 377 -20.87 22.47 9.30
N PRO A 378 -21.37 22.16 10.51
CA PRO A 378 -21.88 23.14 11.45
C PRO A 378 -20.87 24.26 11.71
N GLU A 379 -21.35 25.47 11.94
CA GLU A 379 -20.48 26.64 12.10
C GLU A 379 -19.42 26.42 13.19
N GLY A 380 -18.18 26.71 12.85
CA GLY A 380 -17.03 26.52 13.75
C GLY A 380 -16.57 25.07 13.98
N SER A 381 -17.28 24.08 13.43
CA SER A 381 -16.94 22.67 13.69
C SER A 381 -15.73 22.15 12.92
N ASN A 382 -15.48 22.66 11.72
CA ASN A 382 -14.48 22.10 10.81
C ASN A 382 -14.60 20.57 10.67
N ALA A 383 -15.82 20.09 10.54
CA ALA A 383 -16.15 18.68 10.47
C ALA A 383 -17.06 18.40 9.27
N LEU A 384 -16.85 17.27 8.61
CA LEU A 384 -17.79 16.74 7.62
C LEU A 384 -18.78 15.82 8.33
N LEU A 385 -20.01 16.26 8.47
CA LEU A 385 -21.09 15.51 9.13
C LEU A 385 -22.09 15.03 8.08
N GLU A 386 -22.38 13.73 8.08
CA GLU A 386 -23.51 13.17 7.35
C GLU A 386 -24.79 13.37 8.16
N THR A 387 -25.73 14.14 7.63
CA THR A 387 -26.85 14.69 8.41
C THR A 387 -27.89 13.64 8.83
N ALA A 388 -28.17 12.66 7.97
CA ALA A 388 -29.19 11.65 8.25
C ALA A 388 -28.81 10.71 9.38
N SER A 389 -27.54 10.28 9.40
CA SER A 389 -26.99 9.35 10.40
C SER A 389 -26.37 10.05 11.60
N MET A 390 -26.15 11.37 11.53
CA MET A 390 -25.35 12.13 12.48
C MET A 390 -23.94 11.54 12.66
N THR A 391 -23.34 11.05 11.55
CA THR A 391 -22.00 10.46 11.52
C THR A 391 -20.98 11.51 11.11
N LEU A 392 -19.93 11.70 11.91
CA LEU A 392 -18.77 12.50 11.55
C LEU A 392 -17.91 11.66 10.59
N ARG A 393 -17.88 12.04 9.30
CA ARG A 393 -17.19 11.33 8.22
C ARG A 393 -15.73 11.73 8.08
N LEU A 394 -15.40 12.98 8.40
CA LEU A 394 -14.05 13.50 8.32
C LEU A 394 -13.85 14.62 9.34
N GLY A 395 -12.75 14.57 10.05
CA GLY A 395 -12.25 15.63 10.91
C GLY A 395 -10.87 16.12 10.47
N CYS A 396 -10.46 17.26 11.00
CA CYS A 396 -9.16 17.85 10.72
C CYS A 396 -8.54 18.43 12.01
N GLN A 397 -7.39 19.07 11.88
CA GLN A 397 -6.63 19.65 13.01
C GLN A 397 -7.46 20.59 13.90
N ASN A 398 -8.42 21.33 13.34
CA ASN A 398 -9.24 22.30 14.05
C ASN A 398 -10.66 21.81 14.30
N THR A 399 -10.92 20.51 14.21
CA THR A 399 -12.26 19.96 14.39
C THR A 399 -12.72 20.07 15.84
N VAL A 400 -13.93 20.62 15.99
CA VAL A 400 -14.75 20.50 17.20
C VAL A 400 -15.87 19.53 16.83
N ILE A 401 -15.95 18.37 17.49
CA ILE A 401 -17.00 17.38 17.22
C ILE A 401 -18.35 17.99 17.54
N PRO A 402 -19.27 18.11 16.57
CA PRO A 402 -20.56 18.79 16.78
C PRO A 402 -21.42 18.08 17.84
N ALA A 403 -22.11 18.87 18.64
CA ALA A 403 -23.14 18.34 19.54
C ALA A 403 -24.22 17.60 18.72
N GLY A 404 -24.67 16.44 19.24
CA GLY A 404 -25.66 15.61 18.56
C GLY A 404 -25.02 14.55 17.62
N THR A 405 -23.69 14.58 17.40
CA THR A 405 -22.99 13.50 16.71
C THR A 405 -23.28 12.17 17.41
N LYS A 406 -23.69 11.15 16.62
CA LYS A 406 -24.02 9.81 17.13
C LYS A 406 -22.89 8.82 16.89
N ARG A 407 -22.13 9.00 15.79
CA ARG A 407 -21.05 8.14 15.40
C ARG A 407 -19.85 8.97 14.91
N ILE A 408 -18.64 8.59 15.33
CA ILE A 408 -17.41 8.97 14.65
C ILE A 408 -17.15 7.88 13.62
N GLY A 409 -17.15 8.25 12.33
CA GLY A 409 -17.07 7.30 11.22
C GLY A 409 -15.71 6.59 11.14
N ASP A 410 -15.67 5.55 10.31
CA ASP A 410 -14.44 4.83 10.01
C ASP A 410 -13.44 5.79 9.37
N TYR A 411 -12.17 5.71 9.78
CA TYR A 411 -11.07 6.55 9.29
C TYR A 411 -11.25 8.08 9.49
N ALA A 412 -12.21 8.53 10.28
CA ALA A 412 -12.59 9.94 10.36
C ALA A 412 -11.44 10.89 10.72
N PHE A 413 -10.45 10.44 11.47
CA PHE A 413 -9.23 11.17 11.86
C PHE A 413 -7.95 10.37 11.59
N HIS A 414 -8.02 9.34 10.76
CA HIS A 414 -6.89 8.46 10.49
C HIS A 414 -5.65 9.23 10.00
N GLU A 415 -4.48 9.00 10.62
CA GLU A 415 -3.23 9.73 10.37
C GLU A 415 -3.33 11.26 10.52
N GLY A 416 -4.42 11.77 11.12
CA GLY A 416 -4.66 13.20 11.29
C GLY A 416 -3.84 13.83 12.41
N LYS A 417 -3.61 15.14 12.31
CA LYS A 417 -3.23 15.93 13.47
C LYS A 417 -4.49 16.33 14.23
N LEU A 418 -4.53 16.06 15.51
CA LEU A 418 -5.70 16.36 16.34
C LEU A 418 -5.47 17.60 17.19
N PRO A 419 -6.54 18.33 17.52
CA PRO A 419 -6.43 19.43 18.48
C PRO A 419 -6.05 18.88 19.87
N VAL A 420 -5.21 19.60 20.58
CA VAL A 420 -4.92 19.26 21.98
C VAL A 420 -6.23 19.31 22.76
N GLY A 421 -6.57 18.19 23.43
CA GLY A 421 -7.82 18.11 24.22
C GLY A 421 -9.08 17.88 23.38
N LEU A 422 -8.99 17.13 22.29
CA LEU A 422 -10.19 16.70 21.53
C LEU A 422 -11.21 16.07 22.49
N ASN A 423 -12.41 16.66 22.55
CA ASN A 423 -13.50 16.17 23.38
C ASN A 423 -14.50 15.39 22.53
N ILE A 424 -14.80 14.15 22.94
CA ILE A 424 -15.89 13.35 22.36
C ILE A 424 -17.16 13.67 23.17
N PRO A 425 -18.15 14.34 22.58
CA PRO A 425 -19.33 14.80 23.33
C PRO A 425 -20.24 13.65 23.74
N GLU A 426 -21.01 13.88 24.80
CA GLU A 426 -22.13 13.02 25.16
C GLU A 426 -23.11 12.88 23.99
N GLY A 427 -23.63 11.67 23.81
CA GLY A 427 -24.50 11.32 22.68
C GLY A 427 -23.77 10.53 21.58
N VAL A 428 -22.44 10.53 21.55
CA VAL A 428 -21.65 9.62 20.67
C VAL A 428 -21.78 8.20 21.23
N MET A 429 -22.30 7.30 20.42
CA MET A 429 -22.53 5.90 20.76
C MET A 429 -21.53 4.95 20.14
N GLU A 430 -20.89 5.36 19.02
CA GLU A 430 -19.96 4.50 18.27
C GLU A 430 -18.75 5.29 17.78
N ILE A 431 -17.58 4.67 17.90
CA ILE A 431 -16.33 5.07 17.25
C ILE A 431 -15.98 3.98 16.24
N GLY A 432 -15.84 4.34 14.98
CA GLY A 432 -15.65 3.42 13.86
C GLY A 432 -14.27 2.75 13.81
N GLU A 433 -14.12 1.88 12.82
CA GLU A 433 -12.87 1.20 12.50
C GLU A 433 -11.78 2.24 12.13
N GLU A 434 -10.58 2.07 12.72
CA GLU A 434 -9.42 2.95 12.49
C GLU A 434 -9.71 4.47 12.59
N ALA A 435 -10.77 4.86 13.30
CA ALA A 435 -11.25 6.24 13.32
C ALA A 435 -10.17 7.24 13.73
N PHE A 436 -9.25 6.87 14.62
CA PHE A 436 -8.11 7.68 15.08
C PHE A 436 -6.77 6.99 14.85
N CYS A 437 -6.73 5.90 14.10
CA CYS A 437 -5.51 5.14 13.90
C CYS A 437 -4.37 6.05 13.40
N ARG A 438 -3.15 5.91 14.00
CA ARG A 438 -1.96 6.70 13.68
C ARG A 438 -2.12 8.22 13.82
N SER A 439 -3.13 8.69 14.57
CA SER A 439 -3.31 10.12 14.82
C SER A 439 -2.20 10.68 15.72
N GLU A 440 -1.82 11.93 15.44
CA GLU A 440 -0.86 12.69 16.22
C GLU A 440 -1.57 13.69 17.15
N GLY A 441 -1.00 13.96 18.34
CA GLY A 441 -1.49 15.00 19.26
C GLY A 441 -2.58 14.54 20.23
N LEU A 442 -3.03 13.30 20.17
CA LEU A 442 -3.98 12.72 21.13
C LEU A 442 -3.21 12.19 22.35
N TRP A 443 -3.22 12.94 23.46
CA TRP A 443 -2.49 12.57 24.69
C TRP A 443 -3.38 11.85 25.71
N TYR A 444 -4.59 12.37 25.90
CA TYR A 444 -5.59 11.82 26.80
C TYR A 444 -6.93 11.77 26.10
N LEU A 445 -7.68 10.72 26.36
CA LEU A 445 -8.99 10.51 25.78
C LEU A 445 -10.04 10.35 26.88
N LEU A 446 -11.11 11.17 26.78
CA LEU A 446 -12.29 11.03 27.61
C LEU A 446 -13.39 10.37 26.79
N LEU A 447 -13.78 9.16 27.17
CA LEU A 447 -14.88 8.41 26.52
C LEU A 447 -16.20 8.70 27.24
N PRO A 448 -17.24 9.15 26.51
CA PRO A 448 -18.51 9.55 27.11
C PRO A 448 -19.32 8.37 27.62
N ARG A 449 -20.29 8.60 28.53
CA ARG A 449 -21.17 7.56 29.08
C ARG A 449 -22.06 6.92 28.02
N SER A 450 -22.37 7.66 26.97
CA SER A 450 -23.21 7.20 25.87
C SER A 450 -22.55 6.16 24.97
N LEU A 451 -21.22 5.97 25.07
CA LEU A 451 -20.46 5.10 24.16
C LEU A 451 -20.84 3.63 24.35
N LYS A 452 -21.10 2.93 23.26
CA LYS A 452 -21.50 1.52 23.22
C LYS A 452 -20.56 0.65 22.37
N LYS A 453 -19.83 1.26 21.44
CA LYS A 453 -18.96 0.51 20.53
C LYS A 453 -17.69 1.28 20.15
N ILE A 454 -16.56 0.57 20.12
CA ILE A 454 -15.30 1.03 19.55
C ILE A 454 -14.88 -0.02 18.52
N GLY A 455 -14.68 0.42 17.28
CA GLY A 455 -14.31 -0.43 16.14
C GLY A 455 -12.86 -0.93 16.19
N ASP A 456 -12.55 -1.83 15.26
CA ASP A 456 -11.23 -2.43 15.13
C ASP A 456 -10.15 -1.36 14.94
N ALA A 457 -9.01 -1.51 15.60
CA ALA A 457 -7.86 -0.63 15.51
C ALA A 457 -8.16 0.88 15.67
N ALA A 458 -9.29 1.26 16.30
CA ALA A 458 -9.78 2.63 16.34
C ALA A 458 -8.76 3.64 16.84
N PHE A 459 -7.87 3.28 17.76
CA PHE A 459 -6.78 4.11 18.29
C PHE A 459 -5.40 3.49 18.05
N ALA A 460 -5.29 2.48 17.21
CA ALA A 460 -4.02 1.80 16.98
C ALA A 460 -2.93 2.78 16.52
N SER A 461 -1.70 2.57 17.03
CA SER A 461 -0.53 3.40 16.70
C SER A 461 -0.69 4.91 16.97
N CYS A 462 -1.58 5.31 17.88
CA CYS A 462 -1.59 6.67 18.44
C CYS A 462 -0.44 6.80 19.45
N HIS A 463 0.76 7.05 18.97
CA HIS A 463 2.00 7.01 19.77
C HIS A 463 2.08 8.05 20.91
N THR A 464 1.16 9.00 20.94
CA THR A 464 1.07 10.01 22.00
C THR A 464 -0.03 9.74 23.03
N LEU A 465 -0.87 8.70 22.83
CA LEU A 465 -2.01 8.41 23.71
C LEU A 465 -1.54 7.73 25.00
N GLU A 466 -1.35 8.51 26.05
CA GLU A 466 -0.85 8.06 27.34
C GLU A 466 -1.97 7.55 28.27
N GLY A 467 -3.17 8.10 28.16
CA GLY A 467 -4.24 7.75 29.10
C GLY A 467 -5.65 7.85 28.55
N ILE A 468 -6.53 7.02 29.11
CA ILE A 468 -7.94 6.98 28.77
C ILE A 468 -8.77 7.00 30.04
N VAL A 469 -9.80 7.83 30.05
CA VAL A 469 -10.81 7.88 31.10
C VAL A 469 -12.16 7.49 30.50
N VAL A 470 -12.76 6.44 31.02
CA VAL A 470 -14.09 5.97 30.62
C VAL A 470 -15.10 6.47 31.64
N GLN A 471 -16.02 7.35 31.22
CA GLN A 471 -17.06 7.88 32.11
C GLN A 471 -18.21 6.88 32.37
N GLY A 472 -18.40 5.92 31.45
CA GLY A 472 -19.39 4.86 31.54
C GLY A 472 -18.86 3.57 32.15
N ASN A 473 -19.68 2.51 32.04
CA ASN A 473 -19.26 1.17 32.41
C ASN A 473 -18.61 0.49 31.19
N THR A 474 -17.37 0.04 31.34
CA THR A 474 -16.63 -0.66 30.28
C THR A 474 -17.30 -1.95 29.81
N ASP A 475 -18.09 -2.57 30.69
CA ASP A 475 -18.84 -3.81 30.37
C ASP A 475 -19.94 -3.58 29.32
N ASP A 476 -20.43 -2.33 29.22
CA ASP A 476 -21.48 -1.94 28.27
C ASP A 476 -20.91 -1.56 26.89
N ILE A 477 -19.58 -1.52 26.72
CA ILE A 477 -18.90 -1.12 25.49
C ILE A 477 -18.43 -2.36 24.76
N GLU A 478 -18.89 -2.53 23.51
CA GLU A 478 -18.33 -3.48 22.55
C GLU A 478 -16.96 -2.98 22.10
N LEU A 479 -15.92 -3.79 22.26
CA LEU A 479 -14.56 -3.45 21.88
C LEU A 479 -14.14 -4.30 20.68
N GLY A 480 -13.68 -3.64 19.61
CA GLY A 480 -13.12 -4.27 18.43
C GLY A 480 -11.75 -4.89 18.69
N TRP A 481 -11.14 -5.38 17.65
CA TRP A 481 -9.83 -6.02 17.69
C TRP A 481 -8.70 -4.97 17.61
N ARG A 482 -7.64 -5.15 18.45
CA ARG A 482 -6.42 -4.31 18.45
C ARG A 482 -6.68 -2.80 18.62
N VAL A 483 -7.70 -2.42 19.38
CA VAL A 483 -8.16 -1.04 19.52
C VAL A 483 -7.04 -0.09 19.93
N PHE A 484 -6.19 -0.49 20.88
CA PHE A 484 -5.12 0.33 21.46
C PHE A 484 -3.71 -0.15 21.09
N ARG A 485 -3.57 -1.02 20.10
CA ARG A 485 -2.27 -1.58 19.71
C ARG A 485 -1.26 -0.48 19.36
N GLY A 486 -0.04 -0.57 19.94
CA GLY A 486 1.04 0.39 19.65
C GLY A 486 0.83 1.78 20.25
N THR A 487 -0.07 1.91 21.24
CA THR A 487 -0.23 3.12 22.04
C THR A 487 0.50 2.97 23.37
N PRO A 488 1.02 4.04 24.00
CA PRO A 488 1.58 3.99 25.35
C PRO A 488 0.57 3.49 26.38
N CYS A 489 -0.70 3.87 26.28
CA CYS A 489 -1.74 3.45 27.22
C CYS A 489 -2.09 1.95 27.15
N ALA A 490 -1.75 1.23 26.05
CA ALA A 490 -1.97 -0.20 25.92
C ALA A 490 -1.22 -1.00 27.02
N GLU A 491 -0.12 -0.45 27.55
CA GLU A 491 0.65 -1.07 28.62
C GLU A 491 0.01 -0.97 30.01
N HIS A 492 -1.03 -0.15 30.17
CA HIS A 492 -1.75 -0.01 31.45
C HIS A 492 -2.57 -1.24 31.76
N ASP A 493 -2.48 -1.78 32.97
CA ASP A 493 -3.22 -2.97 33.44
C ASP A 493 -4.72 -2.91 33.19
N PHE A 494 -5.31 -1.70 33.30
CA PHE A 494 -6.73 -1.51 33.03
C PHE A 494 -7.06 -1.80 31.56
N ILE A 495 -6.27 -1.31 30.62
CA ILE A 495 -6.50 -1.50 29.17
C ILE A 495 -6.26 -2.96 28.81
N LYS A 496 -5.17 -3.59 29.28
CA LYS A 496 -4.88 -5.01 29.06
C LYS A 496 -6.06 -5.88 29.49
N LYS A 497 -6.55 -5.68 30.72
CA LYS A 497 -7.71 -6.42 31.24
C LYS A 497 -8.99 -6.16 30.45
N TRP A 498 -9.19 -4.93 29.94
CA TRP A 498 -10.37 -4.58 29.16
C TRP A 498 -10.33 -5.26 27.79
N GLU A 499 -9.19 -5.21 27.08
CA GLU A 499 -9.00 -5.90 25.81
C GLU A 499 -9.09 -7.42 25.95
N GLU A 500 -8.45 -8.03 26.96
CA GLU A 500 -8.52 -9.47 27.23
C GLU A 500 -9.96 -9.95 27.48
N LYS A 501 -10.74 -9.17 28.22
CA LYS A 501 -12.14 -9.49 28.52
C LYS A 501 -13.04 -9.45 27.30
N LYS A 502 -12.72 -8.58 26.32
CA LYS A 502 -13.58 -8.26 25.17
C LYS A 502 -13.06 -8.81 23.84
N ALA A 503 -11.79 -9.28 23.80
CA ALA A 503 -11.21 -9.83 22.59
C ALA A 503 -12.10 -10.94 22.02
N PRO A 504 -12.52 -10.88 20.75
CA PRO A 504 -13.21 -11.99 20.12
C PRO A 504 -12.30 -13.22 20.17
N ARG A 505 -12.80 -14.35 20.70
CA ARG A 505 -12.07 -15.62 20.72
C ARG A 505 -11.75 -16.00 19.28
N MET A 506 -10.47 -15.97 18.93
CA MET A 506 -10.01 -16.29 17.59
C MET A 506 -10.28 -17.77 17.28
N TRP A 507 -10.75 -18.06 16.06
CA TRP A 507 -11.09 -19.38 15.55
C TRP A 507 -9.91 -20.38 15.50
N TYR A 508 -8.70 -19.97 15.90
CA TYR A 508 -7.46 -20.77 15.83
C TYR A 508 -7.14 -21.58 17.10
N GLU A 509 -7.89 -21.41 18.20
CA GLU A 509 -7.68 -22.20 19.42
C GLU A 509 -8.42 -23.55 19.45
N LYS A 510 -8.93 -24.03 18.30
CA LYS A 510 -9.51 -25.38 18.17
C LYS A 510 -8.76 -26.21 17.15
N ALA A 511 -7.46 -26.37 17.35
CA ALA A 511 -6.65 -27.42 16.73
C ALA A 511 -5.63 -27.90 17.76
N GLU A 512 -6.10 -28.53 18.81
CA GLU A 512 -5.42 -29.58 19.54
C GLU A 512 -5.92 -30.94 19.05
#